data_69a450128f1816d5feee428e1203ff39
#
_entry.id   69a450128f1816d5feee428e1203ff39
#
_cell.length_a   1.000
_cell.length_b   1.000
_cell.length_c   1.000
_cell.angle_alpha   90.00
_cell.angle_beta   90.00
_cell.angle_gamma   90.00
#
_symmetry.space_group_name_H-M   'P 1'
#
loop_
_entity.id
_entity.type
_entity.pdbx_description
1 polymer ?
#
loop_
_entity_poly.entity_id
_entity_poly.type
_entity_poly.pdbx_seq_one_letter_code
_entity_poly.pdbx_strand_id
1 'polypeptide(L)'
;MPLEAVSATYAGQVEALATETRRRLLAIWDSLAPWGDAELDEFHRVARPLIEASSRVSVDLSTSYLEATFPGRAGTPSELIPADAAARLFDPADRIGRLIANGATFDEATVAARQVVDDLGHDTAFRSARESLADAAPPRTLWQRRVTGSSCRWCLSLA
;
A
#
# COMPACT_ATOMS: atom_id res chain seq x y z
N MET A 1 -19.09 16.83 13.73
CA MET A 1 -19.00 16.62 12.27
C MET A 1 -19.78 15.35 11.93
N PRO A 2 -20.60 15.31 10.87
CA PRO A 2 -21.32 14.09 10.48
C PRO A 2 -20.34 12.95 10.19
N LEU A 3 -20.65 11.71 10.59
CA LEU A 3 -19.80 10.53 10.40
C LEU A 3 -19.44 10.30 8.92
N GLU A 4 -20.37 10.62 8.02
CA GLU A 4 -20.11 10.53 6.57
C GLU A 4 -19.00 11.47 6.09
N ALA A 5 -18.91 12.67 6.65
CA ALA A 5 -17.85 13.61 6.32
C ALA A 5 -16.49 13.14 6.86
N VAL A 6 -16.45 12.52 8.06
CA VAL A 6 -15.23 11.92 8.62
C VAL A 6 -14.75 10.79 7.73
N SER A 7 -15.64 9.90 7.33
CA SER A 7 -15.32 8.76 6.45
C SER A 7 -14.83 9.20 5.06
N ALA A 8 -15.47 10.23 4.48
CA ALA A 8 -15.06 10.76 3.17
C ALA A 8 -13.67 11.41 3.24
N THR A 9 -13.40 12.18 4.31
CA THR A 9 -12.09 12.80 4.54
C THR A 9 -10.99 11.74 4.68
N TYR A 10 -11.23 10.71 5.51
CA TYR A 10 -10.30 9.61 5.69
C TYR A 10 -10.00 8.88 4.37
N ALA A 11 -11.04 8.51 3.62
CA ALA A 11 -10.88 7.84 2.33
C ALA A 11 -10.05 8.69 1.34
N GLY A 12 -10.31 9.99 1.26
CA GLY A 12 -9.55 10.91 0.41
C GLY A 12 -8.08 11.04 0.83
N GLN A 13 -7.78 11.01 2.12
CA GLN A 13 -6.41 11.06 2.64
C GLN A 13 -5.63 9.78 2.31
N VAL A 14 -6.24 8.60 2.46
CA VAL A 14 -5.61 7.32 2.11
C VAL A 14 -5.37 7.24 0.59
N GLU A 15 -6.32 7.68 -0.24
CA GLU A 15 -6.16 7.75 -1.71
C GLU A 15 -5.02 8.68 -2.13
N ALA A 16 -4.94 9.87 -1.54
CA ALA A 16 -3.87 10.83 -1.82
C ALA A 16 -2.50 10.24 -1.44
N LEU A 17 -2.41 9.57 -0.29
CA LEU A 17 -1.19 8.90 0.16
C LEU A 17 -0.80 7.74 -0.79
N ALA A 18 -1.76 6.92 -1.21
CA ALA A 18 -1.54 5.83 -2.17
C ALA A 18 -0.99 6.36 -3.50
N THR A 19 -1.61 7.41 -4.02
CA THR A 19 -1.19 8.07 -5.27
C THR A 19 0.24 8.60 -5.17
N GLU A 20 0.58 9.27 -4.08
CA GLU A 20 1.92 9.82 -3.88
C GLU A 20 2.97 8.72 -3.67
N THR A 21 2.66 7.68 -2.91
CA THR A 21 3.55 6.53 -2.70
C THR A 21 3.85 5.82 -4.02
N ARG A 22 2.82 5.54 -4.80
CA ARG A 22 2.92 4.98 -6.15
C ARG A 22 3.82 5.83 -7.04
N ARG A 23 3.57 7.14 -7.12
CA ARG A 23 4.35 8.07 -7.94
C ARG A 23 5.84 8.06 -7.57
N ARG A 24 6.15 8.05 -6.29
CA ARG A 24 7.54 8.03 -5.80
C ARG A 24 8.24 6.70 -6.07
N LEU A 25 7.56 5.58 -5.83
CA LEU A 25 8.13 4.25 -6.11
C LEU A 25 8.43 4.06 -7.59
N LEU A 26 7.52 4.46 -8.48
CA LEU A 26 7.75 4.40 -9.91
C LEU A 26 8.89 5.32 -10.34
N ALA A 27 9.03 6.51 -9.76
CA ALA A 27 10.15 7.41 -10.06
C ALA A 27 11.50 6.79 -9.63
N ILE A 28 11.56 6.12 -8.47
CA ILE A 28 12.76 5.38 -8.05
C ILE A 28 13.04 4.25 -9.04
N TRP A 29 12.03 3.43 -9.35
CA TRP A 29 12.15 2.33 -10.30
C TRP A 29 12.68 2.81 -11.64
N ASP A 30 12.06 3.80 -12.25
CA ASP A 30 12.42 4.32 -13.56
C ASP A 30 13.80 5.00 -13.59
N SER A 31 14.30 5.52 -12.45
CA SER A 31 15.61 6.16 -12.34
C SER A 31 16.80 5.19 -12.32
N LEU A 32 16.56 3.92 -12.04
CA LEU A 32 17.59 2.90 -11.90
C LEU A 32 17.84 2.10 -13.19
N ALA A 33 17.09 2.35 -14.27
CA ALA A 33 17.34 1.70 -15.56
C ALA A 33 18.70 2.11 -16.17
N PRO A 34 19.44 1.19 -16.84
CA PRO A 34 19.12 -0.22 -17.14
C PRO A 34 19.31 -1.15 -15.94
N TRP A 35 18.46 -2.17 -15.85
CA TRP A 35 18.33 -3.04 -14.69
C TRP A 35 19.33 -4.19 -14.67
N GLY A 36 19.85 -4.47 -13.46
CA GLY A 36 20.61 -5.64 -13.09
C GLY A 36 20.44 -5.93 -11.59
N ASP A 37 21.20 -6.89 -11.04
CA ASP A 37 21.09 -7.29 -9.63
C ASP A 37 21.42 -6.12 -8.68
N ALA A 38 22.45 -5.32 -9.03
CA ALA A 38 22.84 -4.16 -8.22
C ALA A 38 21.75 -3.08 -8.18
N GLU A 39 21.04 -2.86 -9.28
CA GLU A 39 19.94 -1.91 -9.36
C GLU A 39 18.71 -2.40 -8.57
N LEU A 40 18.46 -3.71 -8.52
CA LEU A 40 17.40 -4.29 -7.68
C LEU A 40 17.71 -4.11 -6.19
N ASP A 41 18.95 -4.37 -5.78
CA ASP A 41 19.39 -4.14 -4.40
C ASP A 41 19.28 -2.67 -4.01
N GLU A 42 19.67 -1.76 -4.92
CA GLU A 42 19.53 -0.32 -4.73
C GLU A 42 18.06 0.10 -4.64
N PHE A 43 17.18 -0.47 -5.48
CA PHE A 43 15.74 -0.26 -5.38
C PHE A 43 15.22 -0.62 -3.99
N HIS A 44 15.54 -1.82 -3.48
CA HIS A 44 15.12 -2.25 -2.15
C HIS A 44 15.62 -1.29 -1.07
N ARG A 45 16.88 -0.88 -1.15
CA ARG A 45 17.50 0.04 -0.19
C ARG A 45 16.82 1.39 -0.13
N VAL A 46 16.45 1.96 -1.28
CA VAL A 46 15.85 3.31 -1.38
C VAL A 46 14.33 3.27 -1.16
N ALA A 47 13.64 2.24 -1.67
CA ALA A 47 12.19 2.15 -1.60
C ALA A 47 11.68 1.73 -0.20
N ARG A 48 12.45 0.93 0.54
CA ARG A 48 12.05 0.43 1.86
C ARG A 48 11.62 1.53 2.84
N PRO A 49 12.44 2.58 3.09
CA PRO A 49 12.02 3.65 4.02
C PRO A 49 10.78 4.41 3.53
N LEU A 50 10.59 4.52 2.22
CA LEU A 50 9.39 5.14 1.65
C LEU A 50 8.13 4.30 1.96
N ILE A 51 8.19 2.98 1.76
CA ILE A 51 7.09 2.07 2.07
C ILE A 51 6.76 2.10 3.58
N GLU A 52 7.78 2.01 4.43
CA GLU A 52 7.59 2.08 5.89
C GLU A 52 6.96 3.41 6.31
N ALA A 53 7.44 4.53 5.77
CA ALA A 53 6.88 5.85 6.07
C ALA A 53 5.43 5.98 5.60
N SER A 54 5.12 5.54 4.38
CA SER A 54 3.75 5.55 3.86
C SER A 54 2.81 4.68 4.70
N SER A 55 3.28 3.49 5.09
CA SER A 55 2.50 2.60 5.96
C SER A 55 2.24 3.22 7.33
N ARG A 56 3.24 3.87 7.96
CA ARG A 56 3.07 4.58 9.23
C ARG A 56 2.03 5.69 9.14
N VAL A 57 2.08 6.50 8.07
CA VAL A 57 1.06 7.54 7.84
C VAL A 57 -0.33 6.91 7.70
N SER A 58 -0.47 5.78 7.03
CA SER A 58 -1.75 5.05 6.94
C SER A 58 -2.24 4.58 8.30
N VAL A 59 -1.35 4.09 9.16
CA VAL A 59 -1.67 3.69 10.55
C VAL A 59 -2.18 4.89 11.35
N ASP A 60 -1.48 6.03 11.26
CA ASP A 60 -1.84 7.27 11.97
C ASP A 60 -3.20 7.81 11.50
N LEU A 61 -3.46 7.81 10.19
CA LEU A 61 -4.75 8.19 9.61
C LEU A 61 -5.88 7.28 10.12
N SER A 62 -5.63 5.97 10.15
CA SER A 62 -6.61 4.98 10.63
C SER A 62 -6.89 5.15 12.13
N THR A 63 -5.85 5.39 12.93
CA THR A 63 -5.99 5.67 14.37
C THR A 63 -6.83 6.92 14.60
N SER A 64 -6.54 8.00 13.89
CA SER A 64 -7.30 9.25 13.97
C SER A 64 -8.76 9.07 13.55
N TYR A 65 -9.00 8.30 12.50
CA TYR A 65 -10.35 7.96 12.05
C TYR A 65 -11.12 7.15 13.07
N LEU A 66 -10.48 6.12 13.66
CA LEU A 66 -11.11 5.28 14.69
C LEU A 66 -11.43 6.07 15.95
N GLU A 67 -10.54 6.93 16.39
CA GLU A 67 -10.78 7.77 17.56
C GLU A 67 -11.92 8.77 17.32
N ALA A 68 -12.00 9.36 16.12
CA ALA A 68 -13.11 10.24 15.74
C ALA A 68 -14.46 9.49 15.63
N THR A 69 -14.42 8.20 15.27
CA THR A 69 -15.61 7.37 15.06
C THR A 69 -16.06 6.67 16.35
N PHE A 70 -15.10 6.23 17.17
CA PHE A 70 -15.30 5.45 18.39
C PHE A 70 -14.49 6.02 19.56
N PRO A 71 -14.78 7.24 20.03
CA PRO A 71 -13.98 7.91 21.06
C PRO A 71 -13.75 7.02 22.29
N GLY A 72 -12.48 6.83 22.67
CA GLY A 72 -12.08 6.05 23.84
C GLY A 72 -12.41 4.54 23.77
N ARG A 73 -12.76 4.01 22.59
CA ARG A 73 -13.13 2.60 22.37
C ARG A 73 -12.26 1.90 21.31
N ALA A 74 -11.49 2.65 20.55
CA ALA A 74 -10.54 2.11 19.60
C ALA A 74 -9.34 1.48 20.31
N GLY A 75 -8.85 0.37 19.75
CA GLY A 75 -7.57 -0.23 20.13
C GLY A 75 -6.39 0.51 19.50
N THR A 76 -5.20 -0.04 19.70
CA THR A 76 -3.97 0.44 19.05
C THR A 76 -3.58 -0.53 17.93
N PRO A 77 -3.39 -0.06 16.69
CA PRO A 77 -2.91 -0.92 15.62
C PRO A 77 -1.53 -1.52 15.91
N SER A 78 -1.24 -2.67 15.34
CA SER A 78 0.05 -3.35 15.49
C SER A 78 1.20 -2.51 14.96
N GLU A 79 2.27 -2.42 15.72
CA GLU A 79 3.52 -1.76 15.32
C GLU A 79 4.27 -2.51 14.19
N LEU A 80 3.87 -3.75 13.89
CA LEU A 80 4.48 -4.57 12.83
C LEU A 80 3.97 -4.21 11.43
N ILE A 81 2.82 -3.55 11.31
CA ILE A 81 2.21 -3.22 10.01
C ILE A 81 3.20 -2.53 9.04
N PRO A 82 3.99 -1.51 9.44
CA PRO A 82 4.97 -0.90 8.54
C PRO A 82 6.10 -1.85 8.10
N ALA A 83 6.59 -2.70 8.99
CA ALA A 83 7.63 -3.68 8.65
C ALA A 83 7.11 -4.75 7.68
N ASP A 84 5.89 -5.24 7.89
CA ASP A 84 5.22 -6.18 7.00
C ASP A 84 4.94 -5.56 5.62
N ALA A 85 4.61 -4.27 5.57
CA ALA A 85 4.48 -3.55 4.30
C ALA A 85 5.81 -3.50 3.54
N ALA A 86 6.93 -3.21 4.23
CA ALA A 86 8.25 -3.16 3.63
C ALA A 86 8.76 -4.54 3.14
N ALA A 87 8.37 -5.63 3.79
CA ALA A 87 8.74 -6.98 3.37
C ALA A 87 8.23 -7.32 1.95
N ARG A 88 7.14 -6.67 1.49
CA ARG A 88 6.57 -6.87 0.14
C ARG A 88 7.42 -6.31 -1.00
N LEU A 89 8.48 -5.53 -0.69
CA LEU A 89 9.41 -5.02 -1.71
C LEU A 89 10.14 -6.12 -2.47
N PHE A 90 10.22 -7.33 -1.92
CA PHE A 90 10.86 -8.46 -2.61
C PHE A 90 10.04 -8.99 -3.79
N ASP A 91 8.75 -8.70 -3.86
CA ASP A 91 7.86 -9.17 -4.92
C ASP A 91 8.34 -8.81 -6.34
N PRO A 92 8.82 -7.58 -6.64
CA PRO A 92 9.36 -7.24 -7.95
C PRO A 92 10.57 -8.10 -8.37
N ALA A 93 11.53 -8.32 -7.47
CA ALA A 93 12.71 -9.14 -7.74
C ALA A 93 12.33 -10.61 -8.01
N ASP A 94 11.47 -11.17 -7.18
CA ASP A 94 10.93 -12.52 -7.37
C ASP A 94 10.15 -12.64 -8.69
N ARG A 95 9.44 -11.60 -9.09
CA ARG A 95 8.73 -11.58 -10.36
C ARG A 95 9.68 -11.62 -11.54
N ILE A 96 10.75 -10.80 -11.52
CA ILE A 96 11.80 -10.81 -12.53
C ILE A 96 12.43 -12.21 -12.64
N GLY A 97 12.88 -12.76 -11.51
CA GLY A 97 13.51 -14.08 -11.48
C GLY A 97 12.65 -15.20 -12.05
N ARG A 98 11.36 -15.23 -11.68
CA ARG A 98 10.42 -16.23 -12.21
C ARG A 98 10.16 -16.09 -13.71
N LEU A 99 10.05 -14.86 -14.22
CA LEU A 99 9.83 -14.64 -15.65
C LEU A 99 11.04 -15.05 -16.47
N ILE A 100 12.25 -14.72 -16.05
CA ILE A 100 13.50 -15.15 -16.71
C ILE A 100 13.63 -16.67 -16.68
N ALA A 101 13.36 -17.32 -15.55
CA ALA A 101 13.38 -18.77 -15.44
C ALA A 101 12.39 -19.47 -16.38
N ASN A 102 11.31 -18.79 -16.74
CA ASN A 102 10.31 -19.25 -17.72
C ASN A 102 10.60 -18.81 -19.17
N GLY A 103 11.79 -18.25 -19.45
CA GLY A 103 12.25 -17.93 -20.80
C GLY A 103 11.93 -16.50 -21.28
N ALA A 104 11.44 -15.62 -20.42
CA ALA A 104 11.31 -14.20 -20.76
C ALA A 104 12.68 -13.53 -20.88
N THR A 105 12.80 -12.55 -21.74
CA THR A 105 13.97 -11.67 -21.76
C THR A 105 13.99 -10.79 -20.52
N PHE A 106 15.18 -10.28 -20.19
CA PHE A 106 15.32 -9.38 -19.04
C PHE A 106 14.43 -8.12 -19.18
N ASP A 107 14.36 -7.56 -20.39
CA ASP A 107 13.53 -6.39 -20.68
C ASP A 107 12.03 -6.66 -20.45
N GLU A 108 11.53 -7.81 -20.96
CA GLU A 108 10.13 -8.22 -20.74
C GLU A 108 9.83 -8.43 -19.25
N ALA A 109 10.76 -9.06 -18.52
CA ALA A 109 10.63 -9.29 -17.09
C ALA A 109 10.63 -7.98 -16.30
N THR A 110 11.47 -7.01 -16.68
CA THR A 110 11.55 -5.69 -16.06
C THR A 110 10.26 -4.88 -16.27
N VAL A 111 9.68 -4.90 -17.47
CA VAL A 111 8.39 -4.26 -17.75
C VAL A 111 7.27 -4.85 -16.89
N ALA A 112 7.23 -6.19 -16.77
CA ALA A 112 6.25 -6.85 -15.90
C ALA A 112 6.46 -6.54 -14.42
N ALA A 113 7.72 -6.45 -13.97
CA ALA A 113 8.03 -6.08 -12.59
C ALA A 113 7.67 -4.62 -12.28
N ARG A 114 7.77 -3.71 -13.25
CA ARG A 114 7.31 -2.33 -13.11
C ARG A 114 5.82 -2.27 -12.73
N GLN A 115 4.99 -3.14 -13.31
CA GLN A 115 3.57 -3.23 -12.92
C GLN A 115 3.41 -3.67 -11.46
N VAL A 116 4.26 -4.61 -10.98
CA VAL A 116 4.25 -5.03 -9.57
C VAL A 116 4.63 -3.86 -8.65
N VAL A 117 5.59 -3.03 -9.06
CA VAL A 117 5.96 -1.80 -8.31
C VAL A 117 4.81 -0.79 -8.28
N ASP A 118 4.11 -0.63 -9.40
CA ASP A 118 2.93 0.22 -9.50
C ASP A 118 1.83 -0.22 -8.53
N ASP A 119 1.51 -1.50 -8.55
CA ASP A 119 0.51 -2.11 -7.68
C ASP A 119 0.93 -2.01 -6.20
N LEU A 120 2.20 -2.29 -5.89
CA LEU A 120 2.75 -2.18 -4.54
C LEU A 120 2.63 -0.75 -4.00
N GLY A 121 2.97 0.25 -4.81
CA GLY A 121 2.88 1.66 -4.43
C GLY A 121 1.46 2.07 -4.10
N HIS A 122 0.49 1.62 -4.89
CA HIS A 122 -0.92 1.87 -4.64
C HIS A 122 -1.43 1.10 -3.41
N ASP A 123 -1.11 -0.18 -3.30
CA ASP A 123 -1.62 -1.06 -2.26
C ASP A 123 -1.06 -0.76 -0.86
N THR A 124 0.15 -0.20 -0.77
CA THR A 124 0.81 0.03 0.53
C THR A 124 -0.07 0.82 1.48
N ALA A 125 -0.60 1.96 1.05
CA ALA A 125 -1.45 2.81 1.88
C ALA A 125 -2.78 2.13 2.22
N PHE A 126 -3.47 1.56 1.23
CA PHE A 126 -4.77 0.93 1.42
C PHE A 126 -4.71 -0.33 2.29
N ARG A 127 -3.69 -1.17 2.09
CA ARG A 127 -3.53 -2.39 2.87
C ARG A 127 -3.18 -2.07 4.31
N SER A 128 -2.23 -1.16 4.55
CA SER A 128 -1.87 -0.74 5.91
C SER A 128 -3.05 -0.07 6.63
N ALA A 129 -3.83 0.76 5.93
CA ALA A 129 -5.04 1.36 6.47
C ALA A 129 -6.07 0.28 6.86
N ARG A 130 -6.32 -0.70 5.98
CA ARG A 130 -7.25 -1.80 6.24
C ARG A 130 -6.80 -2.70 7.40
N GLU A 131 -5.52 -3.06 7.45
CA GLU A 131 -4.95 -3.86 8.51
C GLU A 131 -5.07 -3.13 9.86
N SER A 132 -4.78 -1.82 9.88
CA SER A 132 -4.94 -0.99 11.08
C SER A 132 -6.38 -0.90 11.56
N LEU A 133 -7.34 -0.73 10.64
CA LEU A 133 -8.76 -0.72 10.97
C LEU A 133 -9.23 -2.08 11.51
N ALA A 134 -8.78 -3.17 10.89
CA ALA A 134 -9.15 -4.52 11.32
C ALA A 134 -8.61 -4.86 12.71
N ASP A 135 -7.39 -4.39 13.01
CA ASP A 135 -6.68 -4.69 14.27
C ASP A 135 -7.19 -3.84 15.45
N ALA A 136 -7.51 -2.55 15.20
CA ALA A 136 -7.83 -1.59 16.24
C ALA A 136 -9.31 -1.22 16.38
N ALA A 137 -10.18 -1.68 15.47
CA ALA A 137 -11.61 -1.41 15.59
C ALA A 137 -12.23 -2.11 16.81
N PRO A 138 -13.21 -1.48 17.49
CA PRO A 138 -13.90 -2.12 18.60
C PRO A 138 -14.51 -3.47 18.22
N PRO A 139 -14.53 -4.47 19.12
CA PRO A 139 -15.18 -5.76 18.88
C PRO A 139 -16.61 -5.59 18.38
N ARG A 140 -17.02 -6.43 17.42
CA ARG A 140 -18.34 -6.40 16.78
C ARG A 140 -18.63 -5.16 15.93
N THR A 141 -17.60 -4.40 15.50
CA THR A 141 -17.79 -3.36 14.51
C THR A 141 -18.16 -3.99 13.16
N LEU A 142 -19.31 -3.61 12.62
CA LEU A 142 -19.73 -3.98 11.28
C LEU A 142 -19.23 -2.93 10.29
N TRP A 143 -18.36 -3.33 9.38
CA TRP A 143 -17.89 -2.50 8.30
C TRP A 143 -18.78 -2.70 7.08
N GLN A 144 -19.47 -1.64 6.67
CA GLN A 144 -20.18 -1.63 5.40
C GLN A 144 -19.32 -0.95 4.35
N ARG A 145 -19.04 -1.67 3.29
CA ARG A 145 -18.34 -1.13 2.14
C ARG A 145 -19.33 -0.34 1.28
N ARG A 146 -19.06 0.95 1.09
CA ARG A 146 -19.76 1.73 0.07
C ARG A 146 -18.97 1.66 -1.23
N VAL A 147 -19.51 1.03 -2.25
CA VAL A 147 -19.00 1.07 -3.61
C VAL A 147 -19.55 2.34 -4.25
N THR A 148 -18.68 3.30 -4.53
CA THR A 148 -19.03 4.48 -5.33
C THR A 148 -18.74 4.21 -6.80
N GLY A 149 -19.36 4.94 -7.72
CA GLY A 149 -19.18 4.77 -9.17
C GLY A 149 -17.72 4.94 -9.65
N SER A 150 -16.84 5.48 -8.81
CA SER A 150 -15.40 5.62 -9.03
C SER A 150 -14.56 4.53 -8.36
N SER A 151 -15.20 3.49 -7.79
CA SER A 151 -14.49 2.41 -7.11
C SER A 151 -13.59 1.66 -8.09
N CYS A 152 -12.32 1.51 -7.72
CA CYS A 152 -11.35 0.81 -8.55
C CYS A 152 -11.71 -0.68 -8.71
N ARG A 153 -11.18 -1.32 -9.78
CA ARG A 153 -11.38 -2.75 -10.07
C ARG A 153 -11.07 -3.65 -8.85
N TRP A 154 -10.05 -3.29 -8.09
CA TRP A 154 -9.65 -4.02 -6.89
C TRP A 154 -10.69 -3.94 -5.78
N CYS A 155 -11.35 -2.78 -5.67
CA CYS A 155 -12.44 -2.59 -4.74
C CYS A 155 -13.67 -3.47 -5.07
N LEU A 156 -13.92 -3.77 -6.32
CA LEU A 156 -15.05 -4.61 -6.77
C LEU A 156 -14.77 -6.12 -6.58
N SER A 157 -13.50 -6.54 -6.59
CA SER A 157 -13.11 -7.96 -6.46
C SER A 157 -13.19 -8.53 -5.03
N LEU A 158 -13.45 -7.68 -4.03
CA LEU A 158 -13.56 -8.08 -2.62
C LEU A 158 -15.00 -8.04 -2.08
N ALA A 159 -15.99 -7.85 -2.97
CA ALA A 159 -17.42 -7.81 -2.60
C ALA A 159 -18.04 -9.24 -2.63
#